data_623b684f14dcbf6b4a5f7523c40be096
#
_entry.id   623b684f14dcbf6b4a5f7523c40be096
#
_cell.length_a   1.000
_cell.length_b   1.000
_cell.length_c   1.000
_cell.angle_alpha   90.00
_cell.angle_beta   90.00
_cell.angle_gamma   90.00
#
_symmetry.space_group_name_H-M   'P 1'
#
loop_
_entity.id
_entity.type
_entity.pdbx_description
1 polymer ?
#
loop_
_entity_poly.entity_id
_entity_poly.type
_entity_poly.pdbx_seq_one_letter_code
_entity_poly.pdbx_strand_id
1 'polypeptide(L)'
;MLPLRAVSQVAGMNNLSVLDMTASARAAGLGMDYLPIADGDLSIAVDNPSMFMPSMHNAITFSYVGMFSHVGMGQVSYARDFGRPGVFAATMKYHNYGLFDGYDEYDNSTGRFYACDVTAILSWGFKIDSSFSFGVSAKPTFSQYASYTALAIAFDMSASYVHPNRRFVATVIGRNVGAQFFFGQAKTDWTPFEISAALSYKLSKAPFRFFLAITELQQWNLMYEDMYNPSQTTDPFTGEVTKRSGVAKFFDNAGRHVLAGVELNIGKVVFLRFGYNFRQMREMQASSGFNTSGFSYGLGLRIKGFEFSYARNNYHLLQAPNYFTLSTNLERFMKKR
;
A
#
# COMPACT_ATOMS: atom_id res chain seq x y z
N MET A 1 4.23 22.54 23.57
CA MET A 1 3.20 22.58 22.51
C MET A 1 3.91 22.44 21.18
N LEU A 2 3.85 21.27 20.53
CA LEU A 2 4.33 21.09 19.18
C LEU A 2 3.37 21.81 18.23
N PRO A 3 3.85 22.65 17.29
CA PRO A 3 2.98 23.27 16.31
C PRO A 3 2.50 22.18 15.36
N LEU A 4 1.23 21.81 15.43
CA LEU A 4 0.52 21.08 14.38
C LEU A 4 0.53 21.98 13.13
N ARG A 5 1.49 21.76 12.24
CA ARG A 5 1.42 22.35 10.91
C ARG A 5 0.29 21.65 10.18
N ALA A 6 -0.76 22.38 9.88
CA ALA A 6 -1.80 21.94 8.97
C ALA A 6 -1.18 21.79 7.57
N VAL A 7 -0.91 20.57 7.19
CA VAL A 7 -0.38 20.23 5.86
C VAL A 7 -1.58 19.81 5.01
N SER A 8 -1.90 20.58 4.00
CA SER A 8 -3.14 20.44 3.23
C SER A 8 -3.06 19.45 2.05
N GLN A 9 -1.92 18.81 1.84
CA GLN A 9 -1.71 17.89 0.72
C GLN A 9 -0.93 16.66 1.19
N VAL A 10 -1.51 15.47 1.07
CA VAL A 10 -0.84 14.20 1.44
C VAL A 10 -0.08 13.65 0.24
N ALA A 11 -0.64 13.75 -0.96
CA ALA A 11 0.02 13.31 -2.19
C ALA A 11 1.18 14.24 -2.57
N GLY A 12 2.37 13.65 -2.74
CA GLY A 12 3.58 14.38 -3.16
C GLY A 12 4.40 15.02 -2.04
N MET A 13 3.99 14.91 -0.77
CA MET A 13 4.76 15.44 0.35
C MET A 13 5.80 14.48 0.93
N ASN A 14 5.68 13.19 0.61
CA ASN A 14 6.53 12.16 1.15
C ASN A 14 7.69 11.83 0.20
N ASN A 15 8.91 12.02 0.69
CA ASN A 15 10.14 11.74 -0.09
C ASN A 15 10.40 10.23 -0.28
N LEU A 16 9.69 9.34 0.45
CA LEU A 16 9.87 7.88 0.45
C LEU A 16 8.58 7.13 0.10
N SER A 17 8.06 7.37 -1.09
CA SER A 17 6.84 6.70 -1.58
C SER A 17 6.96 5.16 -1.63
N VAL A 18 8.17 4.62 -1.71
CA VAL A 18 8.43 3.17 -1.70
C VAL A 18 7.92 2.49 -0.42
N LEU A 19 7.88 3.20 0.72
CA LEU A 19 7.38 2.68 2.00
C LEU A 19 5.85 2.53 2.04
N ASP A 20 5.13 3.36 1.27
CA ASP A 20 3.66 3.34 1.22
C ASP A 20 3.11 2.34 0.20
N MET A 21 3.92 1.99 -0.81
CA MET A 21 3.47 1.14 -1.89
C MET A 21 3.49 -0.34 -1.53
N THR A 22 2.36 -1.02 -1.72
CA THR A 22 2.35 -2.49 -1.71
C THR A 22 2.93 -3.06 -3.00
N ALA A 23 3.60 -4.21 -2.92
CA ALA A 23 3.98 -5.00 -4.09
C ALA A 23 3.01 -6.17 -4.34
N SER A 24 2.06 -6.40 -3.43
CA SER A 24 1.10 -7.49 -3.53
C SER A 24 0.05 -7.21 -4.60
N ALA A 25 0.01 -8.04 -5.66
CA ALA A 25 -1.06 -7.99 -6.66
C ALA A 25 -2.45 -8.23 -6.04
N ARG A 26 -2.53 -8.99 -4.94
CA ARG A 26 -3.80 -9.21 -4.25
C ARG A 26 -4.31 -7.95 -3.56
N ALA A 27 -3.45 -7.24 -2.85
CA ALA A 27 -3.79 -5.99 -2.19
C ALA A 27 -4.14 -4.90 -3.23
N ALA A 28 -3.30 -4.73 -4.23
CA ALA A 28 -3.52 -3.76 -5.30
C ALA A 28 -4.82 -4.00 -6.08
N GLY A 29 -5.18 -5.27 -6.36
CA GLY A 29 -6.43 -5.61 -7.05
C GLY A 29 -7.70 -5.31 -6.23
N LEU A 30 -7.56 -5.10 -4.92
CA LEU A 30 -8.61 -4.67 -4.02
C LEU A 30 -8.55 -3.16 -3.70
N GLY A 31 -7.62 -2.43 -4.34
CA GLY A 31 -7.43 -0.99 -4.15
C GLY A 31 -6.87 -0.61 -2.78
N MET A 32 -6.18 -1.54 -2.12
CA MET A 32 -5.68 -1.39 -0.74
C MET A 32 -4.16 -1.65 -0.68
N ASP A 33 -3.49 -1.03 0.26
CA ASP A 33 -2.05 -1.23 0.50
C ASP A 33 -1.77 -2.39 1.46
N TYR A 34 -2.75 -2.77 2.29
CA TYR A 34 -2.69 -3.90 3.21
C TYR A 34 -4.07 -4.56 3.35
N LEU A 35 -4.10 -5.82 3.72
CA LEU A 35 -5.35 -6.59 3.81
C LEU A 35 -5.49 -7.30 5.17
N PRO A 36 -6.69 -7.24 5.79
CA PRO A 36 -7.03 -8.02 6.98
C PRO A 36 -7.54 -9.41 6.57
N ILE A 37 -6.64 -10.31 6.14
CA ILE A 37 -7.00 -11.67 5.72
C ILE A 37 -6.11 -12.70 6.40
N ALA A 38 -6.70 -13.65 7.12
CA ALA A 38 -6.00 -14.73 7.81
C ALA A 38 -6.11 -16.05 7.02
N ASP A 39 -5.52 -16.13 5.81
CA ASP A 39 -5.55 -17.33 4.96
C ASP A 39 -4.18 -17.90 4.56
N GLY A 40 -3.09 -17.31 5.05
CA GLY A 40 -1.74 -17.81 4.85
C GLY A 40 -1.02 -17.26 3.63
N ASP A 41 -1.49 -16.18 3.05
CA ASP A 41 -0.84 -15.50 1.94
C ASP A 41 0.28 -14.57 2.45
N LEU A 42 1.54 -14.94 2.17
CA LEU A 42 2.71 -14.18 2.58
C LEU A 42 2.75 -12.79 1.93
N SER A 43 2.25 -12.65 0.69
CA SER A 43 2.34 -11.38 -0.04
C SER A 43 1.62 -10.23 0.65
N ILE A 44 0.56 -10.54 1.41
CA ILE A 44 -0.19 -9.53 2.18
C ILE A 44 0.30 -9.38 3.63
N ALA A 45 0.91 -10.44 4.19
CA ALA A 45 1.41 -10.41 5.56
C ALA A 45 2.63 -9.48 5.72
N VAL A 46 3.40 -9.27 4.66
CA VAL A 46 4.51 -8.31 4.66
C VAL A 46 4.04 -6.89 4.94
N ASP A 47 2.89 -6.50 4.37
CA ASP A 47 2.31 -5.18 4.57
C ASP A 47 1.40 -5.10 5.80
N ASN A 48 1.07 -6.26 6.42
CA ASN A 48 0.28 -6.35 7.67
C ASN A 48 0.87 -7.44 8.58
N PRO A 49 1.87 -7.14 9.39
CA PRO A 49 2.62 -8.14 10.14
C PRO A 49 1.80 -8.94 11.18
N SER A 50 0.65 -8.46 11.62
CA SER A 50 -0.26 -9.24 12.48
C SER A 50 -0.93 -10.42 11.77
N MET A 51 -0.84 -10.48 10.41
CA MET A 51 -1.39 -11.58 9.61
C MET A 51 -0.41 -12.75 9.44
N PHE A 52 0.82 -12.67 9.96
CA PHE A 52 1.72 -13.81 9.96
C PHE A 52 1.14 -14.97 10.76
N MET A 53 1.20 -16.16 10.16
CA MET A 53 0.65 -17.38 10.77
C MET A 53 1.53 -18.60 10.47
N PRO A 54 1.48 -19.66 11.31
CA PRO A 54 2.33 -20.84 11.15
C PRO A 54 2.21 -21.54 9.80
N SER A 55 1.10 -21.40 9.08
CA SER A 55 0.94 -21.94 7.72
C SER A 55 1.83 -21.30 6.68
N MET A 56 2.49 -20.17 7.00
CA MET A 56 3.47 -19.51 6.15
C MET A 56 4.91 -20.06 6.35
N HIS A 57 5.09 -21.12 7.14
CA HIS A 57 6.38 -21.76 7.30
C HIS A 57 6.96 -22.18 5.95
N ASN A 58 8.22 -21.74 5.66
CA ASN A 58 8.89 -21.93 4.38
C ASN A 58 8.13 -21.38 3.15
N ALA A 59 7.23 -20.41 3.33
CA ALA A 59 6.61 -19.71 2.22
C ALA A 59 7.60 -18.73 1.59
N ILE A 60 7.57 -18.63 0.27
CA ILE A 60 8.33 -17.66 -0.52
C ILE A 60 7.39 -16.97 -1.50
N THR A 61 7.59 -15.66 -1.69
CA THR A 61 6.80 -14.85 -2.60
C THR A 61 7.70 -13.93 -3.42
N PHE A 62 7.42 -13.84 -4.71
CA PHE A 62 8.03 -12.91 -5.64
C PHE A 62 6.94 -11.99 -6.16
N SER A 63 7.16 -10.69 -6.10
CA SER A 63 6.24 -9.69 -6.64
C SER A 63 7.00 -8.73 -7.54
N TYR A 64 6.32 -8.29 -8.60
CA TYR A 64 6.82 -7.27 -9.51
C TYR A 64 5.71 -6.28 -9.84
N VAL A 65 6.04 -5.00 -9.80
CA VAL A 65 5.16 -3.90 -10.17
C VAL A 65 5.79 -3.15 -11.32
N GLY A 66 5.16 -3.23 -12.48
CA GLY A 66 5.54 -2.41 -13.64
C GLY A 66 4.70 -1.14 -13.65
N MET A 67 5.38 -0.01 -13.54
CA MET A 67 4.78 1.31 -13.61
C MET A 67 4.92 1.86 -15.04
N PHE A 68 5.12 3.15 -15.16
CA PHE A 68 5.30 3.81 -16.47
C PHE A 68 6.77 3.91 -16.83
N SER A 69 7.06 4.02 -18.12
CA SER A 69 8.41 4.12 -18.66
C SER A 69 9.29 2.94 -18.20
N HIS A 70 10.41 3.22 -17.55
CA HIS A 70 11.33 2.22 -17.02
C HIS A 70 11.25 2.12 -15.47
N VAL A 71 10.21 2.69 -14.86
CA VAL A 71 9.99 2.66 -13.41
C VAL A 71 9.34 1.33 -13.03
N GLY A 72 9.88 0.68 -12.02
CA GLY A 72 9.35 -0.58 -11.55
C GLY A 72 9.84 -0.94 -10.15
N MET A 73 9.14 -1.86 -9.51
CA MET A 73 9.46 -2.34 -8.19
C MET A 73 9.43 -3.86 -8.14
N GLY A 74 10.49 -4.46 -7.60
CA GLY A 74 10.59 -5.89 -7.32
C GLY A 74 10.59 -6.16 -5.82
N GLN A 75 9.97 -7.26 -5.40
CA GLN A 75 9.95 -7.69 -4.01
C GLN A 75 10.10 -9.21 -3.91
N VAL A 76 10.95 -9.66 -2.99
CA VAL A 76 11.11 -11.06 -2.63
C VAL A 76 10.92 -11.19 -1.13
N SER A 77 10.09 -12.13 -0.70
CA SER A 77 9.79 -12.35 0.72
C SER A 77 9.91 -13.83 1.07
N TYR A 78 10.45 -14.12 2.24
CA TYR A 78 10.54 -15.47 2.81
C TYR A 78 10.06 -15.43 4.26
N ALA A 79 9.26 -16.41 4.66
CA ALA A 79 8.77 -16.53 6.03
C ALA A 79 9.08 -17.89 6.63
N ARG A 80 9.38 -17.89 7.93
CA ARG A 80 9.65 -19.10 8.71
C ARG A 80 8.98 -19.03 10.07
N ASP A 81 8.27 -20.06 10.39
CA ASP A 81 7.68 -20.27 11.71
C ASP A 81 8.69 -20.93 12.65
N PHE A 82 8.89 -20.36 13.83
CA PHE A 82 9.75 -20.86 14.90
C PHE A 82 8.94 -21.43 16.08
N GLY A 83 7.63 -21.63 15.90
CA GLY A 83 6.75 -22.15 16.93
C GLY A 83 6.37 -21.07 17.96
N ARG A 84 6.73 -21.26 19.24
CA ARG A 84 6.39 -20.31 20.32
C ARG A 84 6.80 -18.86 20.09
N PRO A 85 8.01 -18.56 19.57
CA PRO A 85 8.38 -17.19 19.23
C PRO A 85 7.54 -16.54 18.13
N GLY A 86 6.79 -17.36 17.36
CA GLY A 86 5.99 -16.87 16.24
C GLY A 86 6.68 -16.98 14.89
N VAL A 87 6.15 -16.25 13.91
CA VAL A 87 6.62 -16.26 12.52
C VAL A 87 7.51 -15.05 12.26
N PHE A 88 8.68 -15.30 11.69
CA PHE A 88 9.59 -14.26 11.21
C PHE A 88 9.60 -14.27 9.69
N ALA A 89 9.70 -13.08 9.11
CA ALA A 89 9.85 -12.92 7.68
C ALA A 89 10.95 -11.91 7.35
N ALA A 90 11.66 -12.19 6.27
CA ALA A 90 12.62 -11.27 5.66
C ALA A 90 12.17 -10.97 4.24
N THR A 91 12.14 -9.70 3.91
CA THR A 91 11.72 -9.19 2.58
C THR A 91 12.76 -8.19 2.09
N MET A 92 13.09 -8.28 0.81
CA MET A 92 13.86 -7.28 0.10
C MET A 92 12.94 -6.64 -0.95
N LYS A 93 12.80 -5.33 -0.92
CA LYS A 93 12.07 -4.52 -1.89
C LYS A 93 13.06 -3.61 -2.61
N TYR A 94 13.02 -3.60 -3.92
CA TYR A 94 13.87 -2.78 -4.79
C TYR A 94 12.99 -1.94 -5.70
N HIS A 95 13.12 -0.63 -5.61
CA HIS A 95 12.39 0.31 -6.46
C HIS A 95 13.38 1.01 -7.38
N ASN A 96 13.17 0.86 -8.68
CA ASN A 96 13.93 1.50 -9.73
C ASN A 96 13.12 2.63 -10.33
N TYR A 97 13.65 3.83 -10.28
CA TYR A 97 13.01 5.02 -10.90
C TYR A 97 13.47 5.22 -12.34
N GLY A 98 14.50 4.47 -12.81
CA GLY A 98 15.04 4.58 -14.15
C GLY A 98 16.28 5.45 -14.25
N LEU A 99 16.64 5.75 -15.49
CA LEU A 99 17.74 6.65 -15.86
C LEU A 99 17.13 7.99 -16.27
N PHE A 100 17.72 9.06 -15.74
CA PHE A 100 17.33 10.43 -16.05
C PHE A 100 18.48 11.15 -16.76
N ASP A 101 18.16 11.95 -17.78
CA ASP A 101 19.13 12.87 -18.39
C ASP A 101 19.24 14.11 -17.50
N GLY A 102 20.47 14.44 -17.10
CA GLY A 102 20.77 15.61 -16.29
C GLY A 102 21.11 16.83 -17.16
N TYR A 103 20.66 18.01 -16.73
CA TYR A 103 20.93 19.27 -17.35
C TYR A 103 21.36 20.30 -16.30
N ASP A 104 22.24 21.22 -16.66
CA ASP A 104 22.62 22.37 -15.83
C ASP A 104 21.61 23.52 -15.98
N GLU A 105 21.86 24.64 -15.27
CA GLU A 105 21.03 25.85 -15.34
C GLU A 105 21.03 26.51 -16.72
N TYR A 106 21.96 26.12 -17.62
CA TYR A 106 22.11 26.62 -18.97
C TYR A 106 21.67 25.63 -20.05
N ASP A 107 20.93 24.57 -19.65
CA ASP A 107 20.43 23.49 -20.53
C ASP A 107 21.56 22.65 -21.19
N ASN A 108 22.77 22.64 -20.62
CA ASN A 108 23.85 21.76 -21.05
C ASN A 108 23.67 20.39 -20.38
N SER A 109 23.84 19.32 -21.16
CA SER A 109 23.77 17.96 -20.60
C SER A 109 24.89 17.73 -19.60
N THR A 110 24.54 17.36 -18.37
CA THR A 110 25.48 16.96 -17.30
C THR A 110 25.65 15.44 -17.24
N GLY A 111 25.10 14.69 -18.23
CA GLY A 111 25.15 13.26 -18.31
C GLY A 111 23.87 12.60 -17.78
N ARG A 112 23.95 11.29 -17.50
CA ARG A 112 22.82 10.52 -16.98
C ARG A 112 23.03 10.16 -15.53
N PHE A 113 21.95 10.18 -14.75
CA PHE A 113 21.96 9.70 -13.38
C PHE A 113 20.89 8.64 -13.15
N TYR A 114 21.13 7.83 -12.14
CA TYR A 114 20.28 6.74 -11.75
C TYR A 114 19.63 7.04 -10.38
N ALA A 115 18.39 6.61 -10.20
CA ALA A 115 17.69 6.73 -8.93
C ALA A 115 17.08 5.38 -8.52
N CYS A 116 17.27 4.98 -7.26
CA CYS A 116 16.67 3.76 -6.71
C CYS A 116 16.51 3.82 -5.20
N ASP A 117 15.60 3.00 -4.69
CA ASP A 117 15.45 2.68 -3.27
C ASP A 117 15.60 1.18 -3.05
N VAL A 118 16.29 0.82 -1.98
CA VAL A 118 16.42 -0.55 -1.50
C VAL A 118 15.93 -0.63 -0.07
N THR A 119 14.85 -1.36 0.17
CA THR A 119 14.27 -1.55 1.50
C THR A 119 14.39 -3.01 1.92
N ALA A 120 15.05 -3.27 3.04
CA ALA A 120 14.93 -4.55 3.73
C ALA A 120 13.79 -4.45 4.76
N ILE A 121 12.88 -5.44 4.78
CA ILE A 121 11.79 -5.49 5.75
C ILE A 121 11.98 -6.75 6.58
N LEU A 122 12.20 -6.54 7.89
CA LEU A 122 12.30 -7.61 8.87
C LEU A 122 11.04 -7.59 9.70
N SER A 123 10.23 -8.63 9.57
CA SER A 123 8.92 -8.71 10.20
C SER A 123 8.84 -9.84 11.21
N TRP A 124 8.08 -9.61 12.27
CA TRP A 124 7.75 -10.60 13.27
C TRP A 124 6.26 -10.52 13.60
N GLY A 125 5.59 -11.67 13.55
CA GLY A 125 4.19 -11.79 13.93
C GLY A 125 3.96 -12.96 14.88
N PHE A 126 3.13 -12.75 15.89
CA PHE A 126 2.77 -13.76 16.85
C PHE A 126 1.30 -13.68 17.25
N LYS A 127 0.77 -14.83 17.71
CA LYS A 127 -0.58 -14.91 18.26
C LYS A 127 -0.51 -14.76 19.78
N ILE A 128 -1.33 -13.85 20.31
CA ILE A 128 -1.54 -13.69 21.76
C ILE A 128 -2.43 -14.82 22.23
N ASP A 129 -3.51 -15.08 21.49
CA ASP A 129 -4.45 -16.17 21.73
C ASP A 129 -5.03 -16.70 20.40
N SER A 130 -6.15 -17.44 20.46
CA SER A 130 -6.83 -17.99 19.27
C SER A 130 -7.41 -16.94 18.33
N SER A 131 -7.68 -15.72 18.84
CA SER A 131 -8.40 -14.66 18.13
C SER A 131 -7.56 -13.39 17.91
N PHE A 132 -6.61 -13.11 18.79
CA PHE A 132 -5.79 -11.90 18.71
C PHE A 132 -4.37 -12.21 18.23
N SER A 133 -3.91 -11.45 17.29
CA SER A 133 -2.54 -11.48 16.76
C SER A 133 -1.94 -10.08 16.72
N PHE A 134 -0.63 -10.03 16.88
CA PHE A 134 0.17 -8.81 16.85
C PHE A 134 1.37 -9.00 15.92
N GLY A 135 1.84 -7.92 15.33
CA GLY A 135 3.03 -7.97 14.49
C GLY A 135 3.73 -6.64 14.42
N VAL A 136 5.03 -6.71 14.18
CA VAL A 136 5.91 -5.57 13.98
C VAL A 136 6.81 -5.82 12.78
N SER A 137 7.19 -4.73 12.10
CA SER A 137 8.19 -4.76 11.04
C SER A 137 9.17 -3.61 11.20
N ALA A 138 10.43 -3.86 10.88
CA ALA A 138 11.48 -2.84 10.76
C ALA A 138 11.87 -2.72 9.28
N LYS A 139 11.93 -1.50 8.75
CA LYS A 139 12.14 -1.17 7.33
C LYS A 139 13.33 -0.23 7.14
N PRO A 140 14.59 -0.68 7.33
CA PRO A 140 15.73 0.09 6.87
C PRO A 140 15.68 0.25 5.35
N THR A 141 15.77 1.49 4.87
CA THR A 141 15.70 1.85 3.46
C THR A 141 16.91 2.70 3.08
N PHE A 142 17.62 2.27 2.06
CA PHE A 142 18.71 3.00 1.44
C PHE A 142 18.22 3.59 0.13
N SER A 143 18.42 4.90 -0.04
CA SER A 143 17.98 5.66 -1.20
C SER A 143 19.16 6.33 -1.87
N GLN A 144 19.21 6.24 -3.20
CA GLN A 144 20.20 6.93 -4.03
C GLN A 144 19.48 7.70 -5.13
N TYR A 145 19.69 9.02 -5.17
CA TYR A 145 19.13 9.92 -6.17
C TYR A 145 20.24 10.80 -6.71
N ALA A 146 20.71 10.54 -7.93
CA ALA A 146 21.85 11.25 -8.53
C ALA A 146 23.07 11.28 -7.59
N SER A 147 23.42 12.45 -7.07
CA SER A 147 24.52 12.67 -6.11
C SER A 147 24.07 12.59 -4.64
N TYR A 148 22.77 12.43 -4.38
CA TYR A 148 22.24 12.39 -3.01
C TYR A 148 22.05 10.96 -2.56
N THR A 149 22.47 10.67 -1.33
CA THR A 149 22.27 9.40 -0.68
C THR A 149 21.54 9.63 0.65
N ALA A 150 20.58 8.79 0.95
CA ALA A 150 19.82 8.85 2.20
C ALA A 150 19.63 7.46 2.81
N LEU A 151 19.52 7.41 4.13
CA LEU A 151 19.14 6.24 4.91
C LEU A 151 17.87 6.57 5.67
N ALA A 152 16.86 5.72 5.58
CA ALA A 152 15.67 5.81 6.41
C ALA A 152 15.54 4.57 7.28
N ILE A 153 14.92 4.74 8.45
CA ILE A 153 14.51 3.64 9.31
C ILE A 153 13.06 3.90 9.69
N ALA A 154 12.18 2.98 9.30
CA ALA A 154 10.76 3.03 9.62
C ALA A 154 10.31 1.74 10.30
N PHE A 155 9.25 1.84 11.09
CA PHE A 155 8.64 0.70 11.79
C PHE A 155 7.15 0.66 11.52
N ASP A 156 6.62 -0.57 11.38
CA ASP A 156 5.19 -0.82 11.37
C ASP A 156 4.80 -1.63 12.60
N MET A 157 3.59 -1.37 13.09
CA MET A 157 2.97 -2.14 14.17
C MET A 157 1.52 -2.41 13.81
N SER A 158 1.07 -3.65 13.95
CA SER A 158 -0.31 -4.01 13.69
C SER A 158 -0.86 -4.96 14.73
N ALA A 159 -2.16 -4.83 14.98
CA ALA A 159 -2.93 -5.73 15.83
C ALA A 159 -4.19 -6.16 15.09
N SER A 160 -4.53 -7.44 15.17
CA SER A 160 -5.69 -7.99 14.48
C SER A 160 -6.52 -8.89 15.38
N TYR A 161 -7.81 -8.77 15.19
CA TYR A 161 -8.80 -9.71 15.68
C TYR A 161 -9.24 -10.64 14.56
N VAL A 162 -9.06 -11.93 14.75
CA VAL A 162 -9.49 -12.99 13.82
C VAL A 162 -10.57 -13.82 14.50
N HIS A 163 -11.80 -13.71 14.02
CA HIS A 163 -12.89 -14.53 14.55
C HIS A 163 -12.59 -16.04 14.39
N PRO A 164 -12.95 -16.92 15.34
CA PRO A 164 -12.61 -18.35 15.31
C PRO A 164 -12.98 -19.08 14.01
N ASN A 165 -14.07 -18.69 13.35
CA ASN A 165 -14.45 -19.23 12.03
C ASN A 165 -13.66 -18.64 10.86
N ARG A 166 -12.71 -17.72 11.10
CA ARG A 166 -11.87 -17.01 10.10
C ARG A 166 -12.64 -16.28 8.98
N ARG A 167 -13.91 -15.98 9.21
CA ARG A 167 -14.74 -15.24 8.24
C ARG A 167 -14.65 -13.73 8.44
N PHE A 168 -14.56 -13.30 9.69
CA PHE A 168 -14.37 -11.89 10.04
C PHE A 168 -12.96 -11.67 10.56
N VAL A 169 -12.30 -10.66 10.02
CA VAL A 169 -10.99 -10.19 10.47
C VAL A 169 -11.05 -8.67 10.54
N ALA A 170 -10.57 -8.10 11.63
CA ALA A 170 -10.39 -6.66 11.79
C ALA A 170 -8.94 -6.38 12.17
N THR A 171 -8.34 -5.34 11.62
CA THR A 171 -6.96 -4.93 11.87
C THR A 171 -6.90 -3.44 12.11
N VAL A 172 -6.02 -3.05 13.04
CA VAL A 172 -5.52 -1.67 13.17
C VAL A 172 -4.03 -1.72 12.96
N ILE A 173 -3.51 -0.79 12.17
CA ILE A 173 -2.11 -0.71 11.81
C ILE A 173 -1.60 0.73 11.88
N GLY A 174 -0.42 0.91 12.46
CA GLY A 174 0.41 2.10 12.34
C GLY A 174 1.60 1.76 11.45
N ARG A 175 1.79 2.49 10.38
CA ARG A 175 2.81 2.24 9.36
C ARG A 175 3.82 3.36 9.33
N ASN A 176 5.05 3.01 8.95
CA ASN A 176 6.12 3.92 8.60
C ASN A 176 6.46 4.95 9.69
N VAL A 177 6.48 4.53 10.95
CA VAL A 177 6.93 5.39 12.06
C VAL A 177 8.44 5.47 12.05
N GLY A 178 9.03 6.59 11.63
CA GLY A 178 10.48 6.69 11.52
C GLY A 178 10.99 8.00 10.93
N ALA A 179 12.26 8.00 10.53
CA ALA A 179 12.92 9.17 9.97
C ALA A 179 13.89 8.79 8.86
N GLN A 180 14.15 9.75 7.97
CA GLN A 180 15.11 9.70 6.88
C GLN A 180 16.23 10.69 7.13
N PHE A 181 17.47 10.25 6.97
CA PHE A 181 18.70 10.99 7.15
C PHE A 181 19.41 11.15 5.81
N PHE A 182 19.75 12.38 5.41
CA PHE A 182 20.47 12.66 4.18
C PHE A 182 21.95 12.80 4.46
N PHE A 183 22.79 12.04 3.73
CA PHE A 183 24.23 12.11 3.87
C PHE A 183 24.77 13.41 3.22
N GLY A 184 25.65 14.10 3.95
CA GLY A 184 26.22 15.36 3.51
C GLY A 184 25.30 16.59 3.66
N GLN A 185 24.12 16.42 4.24
CA GLN A 185 23.20 17.51 4.54
C GLN A 185 22.71 17.39 6.00
N ALA A 186 22.64 18.48 6.71
CA ALA A 186 22.05 18.53 8.06
C ALA A 186 20.52 18.56 7.99
N LYS A 187 19.93 17.67 7.17
CA LYS A 187 18.49 17.58 6.98
C LYS A 187 17.99 16.19 7.41
N THR A 188 16.91 16.19 8.16
CA THR A 188 16.18 14.99 8.56
C THR A 188 14.72 15.21 8.21
N ASP A 189 14.13 14.28 7.49
CA ASP A 189 12.71 14.27 7.18
C ASP A 189 12.03 13.09 7.89
N TRP A 190 10.76 13.25 8.23
CA TRP A 190 9.96 12.16 8.79
C TRP A 190 9.50 11.22 7.67
N THR A 191 9.42 9.92 7.97
CA THR A 191 8.81 8.94 7.07
C THR A 191 7.29 9.15 6.98
N PRO A 192 6.62 8.66 5.91
CA PRO A 192 5.18 8.84 5.71
C PRO A 192 4.36 8.03 6.72
N PHE A 193 4.19 8.57 7.92
CA PHE A 193 3.44 7.92 9.00
C PHE A 193 1.95 7.84 8.68
N GLU A 194 1.37 6.66 8.81
CA GLU A 194 -0.05 6.40 8.59
C GLU A 194 -0.65 5.54 9.71
N ILE A 195 -1.84 5.92 10.20
CA ILE A 195 -2.70 5.07 11.02
C ILE A 195 -3.92 4.68 10.22
N SER A 196 -4.20 3.38 10.16
CA SER A 196 -5.30 2.83 9.38
C SER A 196 -5.99 1.70 10.12
N ALA A 197 -7.27 1.51 9.80
CA ALA A 197 -8.05 0.36 10.27
C ALA A 197 -8.76 -0.31 9.09
N ALA A 198 -8.83 -1.63 9.10
CA ALA A 198 -9.51 -2.38 8.06
C ALA A 198 -10.24 -3.58 8.61
N LEU A 199 -11.27 -3.99 7.89
CA LEU A 199 -12.02 -5.19 8.18
C LEU A 199 -12.30 -5.99 6.91
N SER A 200 -12.44 -7.32 7.07
CA SER A 200 -12.93 -8.18 6.01
C SER A 200 -13.99 -9.14 6.53
N TYR A 201 -14.96 -9.45 5.68
CA TYR A 201 -16.01 -10.41 5.99
C TYR A 201 -16.26 -11.34 4.81
N LYS A 202 -16.07 -12.65 5.05
CA LYS A 202 -16.36 -13.71 4.09
C LYS A 202 -17.75 -14.28 4.34
N LEU A 203 -18.60 -14.24 3.35
CA LEU A 203 -19.95 -14.81 3.42
C LEU A 203 -19.90 -16.33 3.61
N SER A 204 -20.87 -16.87 4.38
CA SER A 204 -20.91 -18.30 4.69
C SER A 204 -21.46 -19.16 3.55
N LYS A 205 -22.42 -18.62 2.80
CA LYS A 205 -23.17 -19.36 1.76
C LYS A 205 -22.87 -18.85 0.34
N ALA A 206 -22.03 -17.81 0.22
CA ALA A 206 -21.67 -17.23 -1.07
C ALA A 206 -20.14 -17.05 -1.18
N PRO A 207 -19.59 -17.11 -2.38
CA PRO A 207 -18.14 -17.10 -2.61
C PRO A 207 -17.52 -15.68 -2.51
N PHE A 208 -18.17 -14.75 -1.83
CA PHE A 208 -17.74 -13.38 -1.70
C PHE A 208 -17.07 -13.10 -0.37
N ARG A 209 -15.99 -12.31 -0.44
CA ARG A 209 -15.36 -11.64 0.70
C ARG A 209 -15.37 -10.15 0.44
N PHE A 210 -15.89 -9.38 1.37
CA PHE A 210 -15.92 -7.92 1.34
C PHE A 210 -14.82 -7.36 2.21
N PHE A 211 -14.30 -6.21 1.80
CA PHE A 211 -13.26 -5.45 2.48
C PHE A 211 -13.69 -4.01 2.65
N LEU A 212 -13.37 -3.45 3.78
CA LEU A 212 -13.52 -2.03 4.06
C LEU A 212 -12.29 -1.58 4.84
N ALA A 213 -11.66 -0.49 4.41
CA ALA A 213 -10.58 0.13 5.13
C ALA A 213 -10.83 1.63 5.30
N ILE A 214 -10.34 2.17 6.40
CA ILE A 214 -10.30 3.59 6.70
C ILE A 214 -8.83 3.94 6.92
N THR A 215 -8.29 4.81 6.08
CA THR A 215 -6.88 5.18 6.04
C THR A 215 -6.68 6.62 6.48
N GLU A 216 -5.42 7.01 6.77
CA GLU A 216 -5.02 8.37 7.15
C GLU A 216 -5.73 8.89 8.41
N LEU A 217 -5.95 8.02 9.43
CA LEU A 217 -6.68 8.39 10.65
C LEU A 217 -5.96 9.46 11.49
N GLN A 218 -4.65 9.66 11.28
CA GLN A 218 -3.85 10.70 11.93
C GLN A 218 -4.15 12.10 11.37
N GLN A 219 -4.75 12.20 10.19
CA GLN A 219 -5.04 13.48 9.53
C GLN A 219 -6.48 13.49 9.02
N TRP A 220 -7.38 14.17 9.71
CA TRP A 220 -8.79 14.21 9.30
C TRP A 220 -9.04 14.96 7.99
N ASN A 221 -8.33 16.06 7.73
CA ASN A 221 -8.58 16.87 6.52
C ASN A 221 -7.70 16.40 5.36
N LEU A 222 -8.27 15.65 4.43
CA LEU A 222 -7.65 15.18 3.20
C LEU A 222 -8.12 15.98 1.96
N MET A 223 -8.86 17.07 2.17
CA MET A 223 -9.32 17.90 1.06
C MET A 223 -8.17 18.77 0.57
N TYR A 224 -7.91 18.69 -0.72
CA TYR A 224 -7.05 19.60 -1.44
C TYR A 224 -7.89 20.70 -2.08
N GLU A 225 -7.49 21.93 -1.94
CA GLU A 225 -8.12 23.06 -2.62
C GLU A 225 -7.48 23.22 -3.99
N ASP A 226 -8.16 22.71 -5.01
CA ASP A 226 -7.71 22.80 -6.40
C ASP A 226 -7.79 24.28 -6.86
N MET A 227 -6.69 24.81 -7.34
CA MET A 227 -6.60 26.17 -7.84
C MET A 227 -7.53 26.40 -9.06
N TYR A 228 -7.81 25.34 -9.84
CA TYR A 228 -8.66 25.38 -11.04
C TYR A 228 -10.12 25.02 -10.73
N ASN A 229 -10.42 24.47 -9.56
CA ASN A 229 -11.77 24.10 -9.12
C ASN A 229 -11.93 24.42 -7.63
N PRO A 230 -11.85 25.71 -7.26
CA PRO A 230 -11.87 26.11 -5.86
C PRO A 230 -13.18 25.75 -5.19
N SER A 231 -13.13 25.45 -3.90
CA SER A 231 -14.34 25.14 -3.08
C SER A 231 -15.29 26.34 -2.95
N GLN A 232 -14.85 27.51 -3.39
CA GLN A 232 -15.62 28.75 -3.47
C GLN A 232 -15.49 29.30 -4.89
N THR A 233 -16.59 29.40 -5.60
CA THR A 233 -16.64 30.04 -6.92
C THR A 233 -17.28 31.38 -6.76
N THR A 234 -16.56 32.44 -7.11
CA THR A 234 -17.14 33.81 -7.17
C THR A 234 -17.61 34.02 -8.59
N ASP A 235 -18.91 34.30 -8.77
CA ASP A 235 -19.46 34.68 -10.07
C ASP A 235 -18.82 36.02 -10.50
N PRO A 236 -18.13 36.06 -11.65
CA PRO A 236 -17.45 37.27 -12.08
C PRO A 236 -18.38 38.43 -12.39
N PHE A 237 -19.68 38.16 -12.61
CA PHE A 237 -20.69 39.20 -12.98
C PHE A 237 -21.52 39.66 -11.79
N THR A 238 -21.87 38.75 -10.87
CA THR A 238 -22.72 39.08 -9.72
C THR A 238 -21.93 39.30 -8.43
N GLY A 239 -20.69 38.87 -8.37
CA GLY A 239 -19.87 38.89 -7.16
C GLY A 239 -20.35 37.91 -6.08
N GLU A 240 -21.36 37.08 -6.38
CA GLU A 240 -21.84 36.07 -5.43
C GLU A 240 -20.83 34.94 -5.23
N VAL A 241 -20.56 34.63 -3.95
CA VAL A 241 -19.67 33.54 -3.57
C VAL A 241 -20.48 32.29 -3.29
N THR A 242 -20.46 31.35 -4.22
CA THR A 242 -21.07 30.03 -4.01
C THR A 242 -20.10 29.15 -3.20
N LYS A 243 -20.52 28.82 -1.97
CA LYS A 243 -19.75 27.91 -1.08
C LYS A 243 -20.39 26.53 -1.05
N ARG A 244 -19.58 25.47 -1.16
CA ARG A 244 -20.07 24.11 -0.88
C ARG A 244 -20.58 24.03 0.56
N SER A 245 -21.74 23.37 0.78
CA SER A 245 -22.29 23.20 2.12
C SER A 245 -21.32 22.44 3.04
N GLY A 246 -21.34 22.75 4.35
CA GLY A 246 -20.48 22.09 5.32
C GLY A 246 -20.70 20.58 5.39
N VAL A 247 -21.95 20.15 5.19
CA VAL A 247 -22.34 18.73 5.14
C VAL A 247 -21.72 18.03 3.92
N ALA A 248 -21.74 18.65 2.74
CA ALA A 248 -21.13 18.10 1.54
C ALA A 248 -19.60 17.98 1.70
N LYS A 249 -18.95 18.97 2.31
CA LYS A 249 -17.52 18.92 2.63
C LYS A 249 -17.18 17.78 3.60
N PHE A 250 -18.01 17.59 4.63
CA PHE A 250 -17.83 16.50 5.59
C PHE A 250 -17.87 15.12 4.92
N PHE A 251 -18.91 14.85 4.11
CA PHE A 251 -19.04 13.57 3.41
C PHE A 251 -17.98 13.35 2.33
N ASP A 252 -17.56 14.40 1.61
CA ASP A 252 -16.46 14.30 0.65
C ASP A 252 -15.15 13.95 1.37
N ASN A 253 -14.85 14.62 2.48
CA ASN A 253 -13.66 14.34 3.28
C ASN A 253 -13.72 12.94 3.91
N ALA A 254 -14.82 12.56 4.53
CA ALA A 254 -15.00 11.22 5.09
C ALA A 254 -14.85 10.12 4.03
N GLY A 255 -15.38 10.34 2.83
CA GLY A 255 -15.22 9.43 1.70
C GLY A 255 -13.76 9.21 1.31
N ARG A 256 -12.91 10.23 1.38
CA ARG A 256 -11.47 10.14 1.04
C ARG A 256 -10.69 9.19 1.95
N HIS A 257 -11.20 8.92 3.14
CA HIS A 257 -10.61 7.91 4.03
C HIS A 257 -11.01 6.48 3.69
N VAL A 258 -12.06 6.28 2.87
CA VAL A 258 -12.67 4.97 2.67
C VAL A 258 -12.15 4.27 1.43
N LEU A 259 -11.72 3.02 1.62
CA LEU A 259 -11.43 2.06 0.56
C LEU A 259 -12.35 0.86 0.72
N ALA A 260 -12.92 0.40 -0.38
CA ALA A 260 -13.80 -0.76 -0.40
C ALA A 260 -13.35 -1.77 -1.46
N GLY A 261 -13.48 -3.05 -1.17
CA GLY A 261 -13.11 -4.10 -2.12
C GLY A 261 -13.98 -5.34 -1.98
N VAL A 262 -13.99 -6.15 -3.03
CA VAL A 262 -14.65 -7.44 -3.05
C VAL A 262 -13.78 -8.48 -3.74
N GLU A 263 -13.64 -9.65 -3.11
CA GLU A 263 -12.99 -10.83 -3.69
C GLU A 263 -14.02 -11.93 -3.90
N LEU A 264 -14.15 -12.40 -5.13
CA LEU A 264 -14.98 -13.53 -5.52
C LEU A 264 -14.09 -14.77 -5.65
N ASN A 265 -14.38 -15.79 -4.84
CA ASN A 265 -13.61 -17.04 -4.77
C ASN A 265 -14.34 -18.15 -5.54
N ILE A 266 -13.94 -18.41 -6.78
CA ILE A 266 -14.53 -19.46 -7.61
C ILE A 266 -13.81 -20.78 -7.34
N GLY A 267 -14.47 -21.63 -6.55
CA GLY A 267 -13.84 -22.83 -6.00
C GLY A 267 -12.69 -22.46 -5.05
N LYS A 268 -11.55 -23.14 -5.19
CA LYS A 268 -10.30 -22.84 -4.47
C LYS A 268 -9.17 -22.48 -5.45
N VAL A 269 -9.52 -22.20 -6.69
CA VAL A 269 -8.59 -22.11 -7.83
C VAL A 269 -8.55 -20.70 -8.41
N VAL A 270 -9.70 -20.07 -8.62
CA VAL A 270 -9.80 -18.76 -9.28
C VAL A 270 -10.32 -17.72 -8.29
N PHE A 271 -9.68 -16.57 -8.29
CA PHE A 271 -10.03 -15.42 -7.45
C PHE A 271 -10.18 -14.19 -8.34
N LEU A 272 -11.35 -13.57 -8.34
CA LEU A 272 -11.57 -12.29 -8.99
C LEU A 272 -11.65 -11.21 -7.93
N ARG A 273 -11.02 -10.08 -8.18
CA ARG A 273 -10.87 -8.98 -7.22
C ARG A 273 -11.28 -7.67 -7.86
N PHE A 274 -12.02 -6.87 -7.10
CA PHE A 274 -12.40 -5.53 -7.50
C PHE A 274 -12.26 -4.61 -6.29
N GLY A 275 -11.67 -3.46 -6.49
CA GLY A 275 -11.45 -2.47 -5.47
C GLY A 275 -11.82 -1.08 -5.91
N TYR A 276 -12.13 -0.22 -4.94
CA TYR A 276 -12.42 1.17 -5.16
C TYR A 276 -11.80 2.03 -4.07
N ASN A 277 -11.00 3.01 -4.49
CA ASN A 277 -10.35 4.00 -3.65
C ASN A 277 -10.94 5.38 -3.95
N PHE A 278 -11.77 5.88 -3.04
CA PHE A 278 -12.48 7.13 -3.22
C PHE A 278 -11.53 8.35 -3.22
N ARG A 279 -10.47 8.32 -2.39
CA ARG A 279 -9.44 9.37 -2.37
C ARG A 279 -8.78 9.51 -3.73
N GLN A 280 -8.29 8.41 -4.26
CA GLN A 280 -7.60 8.35 -5.54
C GLN A 280 -8.48 8.87 -6.70
N MET A 281 -9.76 8.51 -6.69
CA MET A 281 -10.74 9.01 -7.64
C MET A 281 -10.88 10.54 -7.55
N ARG A 282 -10.92 11.09 -6.34
CA ARG A 282 -11.06 12.53 -6.13
C ARG A 282 -9.80 13.32 -6.43
N GLU A 283 -8.63 12.81 -6.09
CA GLU A 283 -7.35 13.49 -6.30
C GLU A 283 -6.92 13.48 -7.78
N MET A 284 -7.29 12.43 -8.53
CA MET A 284 -6.91 12.23 -9.93
C MET A 284 -8.06 12.53 -10.90
N GLN A 285 -9.09 13.27 -10.46
CA GLN A 285 -10.23 13.61 -11.30
C GLN A 285 -9.81 14.66 -12.34
N ALA A 286 -9.85 14.29 -13.63
CA ALA A 286 -9.74 15.27 -14.70
C ALA A 286 -11.04 16.07 -14.87
N SER A 287 -10.93 17.32 -15.31
CA SER A 287 -12.05 18.25 -15.48
C SER A 287 -13.04 17.84 -16.58
N SER A 288 -12.70 16.87 -17.42
CA SER A 288 -13.57 16.38 -18.50
C SER A 288 -13.33 14.90 -18.81
N GLY A 289 -14.40 14.11 -18.91
CA GLY A 289 -14.38 12.73 -19.34
C GLY A 289 -14.78 11.70 -18.28
N PHE A 290 -14.91 10.43 -18.70
CA PHE A 290 -15.17 9.29 -17.83
C PHE A 290 -13.92 8.95 -17.02
N ASN A 291 -13.99 9.14 -15.72
CA ASN A 291 -12.86 8.92 -14.82
C ASN A 291 -12.88 7.50 -14.25
N THR A 292 -11.87 6.68 -14.61
CA THR A 292 -11.66 5.34 -14.07
C THR A 292 -10.66 5.29 -12.90
N SER A 293 -10.09 6.44 -12.51
CA SER A 293 -9.14 6.51 -11.39
C SER A 293 -9.80 6.02 -10.10
N GLY A 294 -9.05 5.31 -9.28
CA GLY A 294 -9.54 4.72 -8.05
C GLY A 294 -10.17 3.33 -8.21
N PHE A 295 -10.45 2.87 -9.43
CA PHE A 295 -10.87 1.49 -9.67
C PHE A 295 -9.66 0.57 -9.81
N SER A 296 -9.73 -0.59 -9.14
CA SER A 296 -8.74 -1.64 -9.20
C SER A 296 -9.40 -2.97 -9.54
N TYR A 297 -8.70 -3.81 -10.25
CA TYR A 297 -9.16 -5.17 -10.53
C TYR A 297 -7.99 -6.14 -10.55
N GLY A 298 -8.27 -7.41 -10.24
CA GLY A 298 -7.25 -8.44 -10.19
C GLY A 298 -7.81 -9.83 -10.42
N LEU A 299 -6.90 -10.72 -10.84
CA LEU A 299 -7.13 -12.14 -11.03
C LEU A 299 -6.09 -12.92 -10.23
N GLY A 300 -6.53 -13.95 -9.50
CA GLY A 300 -5.67 -14.92 -8.83
C GLY A 300 -5.93 -16.33 -9.34
N LEU A 301 -4.87 -17.11 -9.50
CA LEU A 301 -4.93 -18.53 -9.89
C LEU A 301 -4.09 -19.35 -8.92
N ARG A 302 -4.68 -20.38 -8.32
CA ARG A 302 -3.97 -21.31 -7.43
C ARG A 302 -3.94 -22.69 -8.03
N ILE A 303 -2.77 -23.12 -8.49
CA ILE A 303 -2.59 -24.39 -9.21
C ILE A 303 -1.39 -25.13 -8.59
N LYS A 304 -1.62 -26.38 -8.17
CA LYS A 304 -0.59 -27.33 -7.68
C LYS A 304 0.41 -26.71 -6.65
N GLY A 305 -0.07 -25.78 -5.82
CA GLY A 305 0.74 -25.16 -4.77
C GLY A 305 1.47 -23.88 -5.15
N PHE A 306 1.35 -23.47 -6.38
CA PHE A 306 1.67 -22.12 -6.80
C PHE A 306 0.41 -21.26 -6.78
N GLU A 307 0.56 -20.04 -6.33
CA GLU A 307 -0.45 -19.01 -6.48
C GLU A 307 0.12 -17.88 -7.31
N PHE A 308 -0.50 -17.65 -8.45
CA PHE A 308 -0.21 -16.54 -9.35
C PHE A 308 -1.32 -15.50 -9.21
N SER A 309 -0.96 -14.25 -9.02
CA SER A 309 -1.90 -13.13 -8.96
C SER A 309 -1.44 -12.02 -9.92
N TYR A 310 -2.39 -11.47 -10.63
CA TYR A 310 -2.26 -10.29 -11.46
C TYR A 310 -3.24 -9.23 -10.96
N ALA A 311 -2.84 -7.98 -10.98
CA ALA A 311 -3.74 -6.86 -10.74
C ALA A 311 -3.35 -5.63 -11.54
N ARG A 312 -4.33 -4.77 -11.74
CA ARG A 312 -4.16 -3.44 -12.29
C ARG A 312 -4.91 -2.45 -11.44
N ASN A 313 -4.22 -1.41 -11.02
CA ASN A 313 -4.79 -0.31 -10.27
C ASN A 313 -4.78 0.94 -11.16
N ASN A 314 -5.96 1.48 -11.46
CA ASN A 314 -6.07 2.71 -12.24
C ASN A 314 -5.75 3.91 -11.36
N TYR A 315 -4.44 4.09 -11.10
CA TYR A 315 -3.95 5.18 -10.26
C TYR A 315 -4.13 6.54 -10.95
N HIS A 316 -3.85 6.62 -12.23
CA HIS A 316 -3.96 7.84 -13.02
C HIS A 316 -4.63 7.55 -14.36
N LEU A 317 -5.33 8.52 -14.96
CA LEU A 317 -6.03 8.37 -16.23
C LEU A 317 -5.13 7.90 -17.38
N LEU A 318 -3.88 8.33 -17.39
CA LEU A 318 -2.92 8.02 -18.44
C LEU A 318 -2.13 6.74 -18.17
N GLN A 319 -2.03 6.28 -16.91
CA GLN A 319 -1.15 5.17 -16.54
C GLN A 319 -1.66 4.40 -15.33
N ALA A 320 -1.74 3.10 -15.49
CA ALA A 320 -2.13 2.17 -14.44
C ALA A 320 -1.01 1.15 -14.21
N PRO A 321 -0.42 1.08 -13.02
CA PRO A 321 0.57 0.06 -12.71
C PRO A 321 -0.02 -1.34 -12.79
N ASN A 322 0.83 -2.26 -13.27
CA ASN A 322 0.52 -3.69 -13.36
C ASN A 322 1.31 -4.43 -12.29
N TYR A 323 0.60 -5.25 -11.51
CA TYR A 323 1.14 -6.01 -10.40
C TYR A 323 1.13 -7.50 -10.73
N PHE A 324 2.24 -8.16 -10.46
CA PHE A 324 2.40 -9.61 -10.60
C PHE A 324 2.91 -10.16 -9.28
N THR A 325 2.30 -11.23 -8.78
CA THR A 325 2.75 -11.91 -7.58
C THR A 325 2.72 -13.41 -7.81
N LEU A 326 3.83 -14.08 -7.50
CA LEU A 326 3.96 -15.53 -7.49
C LEU A 326 4.33 -15.99 -6.08
N SER A 327 3.50 -16.82 -5.50
CA SER A 327 3.71 -17.38 -4.17
C SER A 327 3.75 -18.89 -4.21
N THR A 328 4.64 -19.49 -3.39
CA THR A 328 4.69 -20.94 -3.20
C THR A 328 5.20 -21.27 -1.80
N ASN A 329 5.10 -22.54 -1.42
CA ASN A 329 5.67 -23.05 -0.18
C ASN A 329 6.74 -24.10 -0.48
N LEU A 330 7.97 -23.85 -0.03
CA LEU A 330 9.15 -24.69 -0.29
C LEU A 330 9.06 -26.09 0.34
N GLU A 331 8.28 -26.28 1.42
CA GLU A 331 8.09 -27.62 2.02
C GLU A 331 7.59 -28.67 1.04
N ARG A 332 6.81 -28.24 0.04
CA ARG A 332 6.27 -29.14 -0.98
C ARG A 332 7.36 -29.79 -1.83
N PHE A 333 8.49 -29.11 -1.98
CA PHE A 333 9.63 -29.60 -2.75
C PHE A 333 10.61 -30.38 -1.88
N MET A 334 10.66 -30.11 -0.57
CA MET A 334 11.53 -30.77 0.38
C MET A 334 11.00 -32.13 0.87
N LYS A 335 9.70 -32.35 0.91
CA LYS A 335 9.06 -33.61 1.36
C LYS A 335 9.13 -34.78 0.34
N LYS A 336 9.84 -34.63 -0.78
CA LYS A 336 10.04 -35.68 -1.78
C LYS A 336 11.39 -36.43 -1.64
N ARG A 337 12.01 -36.42 -0.44
CA ARG A 337 13.15 -37.32 -0.14
C ARG A 337 12.78 -38.32 0.93
#